data_c22a659c11699f1f1acac7f820e886b7
#
_entry.id   c22a659c11699f1f1acac7f820e886b7
#
_cell.length_a   1.000
_cell.length_b   1.000
_cell.length_c   1.000
_cell.angle_alpha   90.00
_cell.angle_beta   90.00
_cell.angle_gamma   90.00
#
_symmetry.space_group_name_H-M   'P 1'
#
loop_
_entity.id
_entity.type
_entity.pdbx_description
1 polymer ?
#
loop_
_entity_poly.entity_id
_entity_poly.type
_entity_poly.pdbx_seq_one_letter_code
_entity_poly.pdbx_strand_id
1 'polypeptide(L)'
;MPFTKFTNLDFDQIKTQIKSYLRANSDFKDFDFDGSNFSVLIDTLAYNTYITAFNSNMVVNESFLDSATLRENVVSLARNIGYVPRSRSAAKATISFSINTTANTPTLTL
;
A
#
# COMPACT_ATOMS: atom_id res chain seq x y z
N MET A 1 11.43 5.42 2.38
CA MET A 1 11.62 5.73 0.96
C MET A 1 10.42 6.46 0.41
N PRO A 2 10.58 7.46 -0.45
CA PRO A 2 9.44 8.06 -1.12
C PRO A 2 8.76 7.03 -2.04
N PHE A 3 7.45 7.13 -2.13
CA PHE A 3 6.65 6.33 -3.03
C PHE A 3 7.11 6.52 -4.48
N THR A 4 7.47 5.45 -5.16
CA THR A 4 7.97 5.48 -6.54
C THR A 4 6.84 5.17 -7.52
N LYS A 5 6.64 6.04 -8.50
CA LYS A 5 5.72 5.79 -9.60
C LYS A 5 6.43 5.03 -10.71
N PHE A 6 5.96 3.84 -11.02
CA PHE A 6 6.48 3.02 -12.12
C PHE A 6 5.65 3.16 -13.41
N THR A 7 4.42 3.65 -13.28
CA THR A 7 3.50 3.87 -14.39
C THR A 7 2.88 5.26 -14.30
N ASN A 8 2.46 5.79 -15.45
CA ASN A 8 1.75 7.06 -15.50
C ASN A 8 0.33 6.90 -14.94
N LEU A 9 -0.03 7.75 -13.97
CA LEU A 9 -1.35 7.80 -13.34
C LEU A 9 -2.18 9.02 -13.76
N ASP A 10 -1.85 9.64 -14.91
CA ASP A 10 -2.61 10.75 -15.45
C ASP A 10 -3.64 10.22 -16.46
N PHE A 11 -4.92 10.30 -16.07
CA PHE A 11 -6.04 9.84 -16.88
C PHE A 11 -6.12 10.57 -18.25
N ASP A 12 -5.92 11.87 -18.25
CA ASP A 12 -6.01 12.66 -19.47
C ASP A 12 -4.87 12.34 -20.45
N GLN A 13 -3.68 12.09 -19.93
CA GLN A 13 -2.56 11.64 -20.76
C GLN A 13 -2.81 10.25 -21.35
N ILE A 14 -3.31 9.30 -20.54
CA ILE A 14 -3.67 7.96 -21.01
C ILE A 14 -4.72 8.05 -22.13
N LYS A 15 -5.77 8.84 -21.92
CA LYS A 15 -6.81 9.09 -22.93
C LYS A 15 -6.24 9.69 -24.23
N THR A 16 -5.35 10.66 -24.11
CA THR A 16 -4.68 11.30 -25.26
C THR A 16 -3.80 10.30 -26.01
N GLN A 17 -3.07 9.45 -25.30
CA GLN A 17 -2.25 8.40 -25.91
C GLN A 17 -3.09 7.39 -26.67
N ILE A 18 -4.23 6.94 -26.11
CA ILE A 18 -5.15 6.03 -26.79
C ILE A 18 -5.69 6.68 -28.08
N LYS A 19 -6.13 7.94 -28.02
CA LYS A 19 -6.60 8.67 -29.20
C LYS A 19 -5.50 8.82 -30.27
N SER A 20 -4.29 9.14 -29.85
CA SER A 20 -3.15 9.29 -30.77
C SER A 20 -2.80 7.96 -31.43
N TYR A 21 -2.83 6.86 -30.69
CA TYR A 21 -2.61 5.52 -31.23
C TYR A 21 -3.67 5.13 -32.27
N LEU A 22 -4.95 5.41 -31.98
CA LEU A 22 -6.05 5.12 -32.90
C LEU A 22 -5.96 6.00 -34.17
N ARG A 23 -5.59 7.29 -34.06
CA ARG A 23 -5.40 8.19 -35.21
C ARG A 23 -4.22 7.80 -36.07
N ALA A 24 -3.22 7.13 -35.53
CA ALA A 24 -2.09 6.60 -36.29
C ALA A 24 -2.50 5.45 -37.23
N ASN A 25 -3.62 4.79 -36.95
CA ASN A 25 -4.19 3.78 -37.83
C ASN A 25 -4.94 4.45 -38.99
N SER A 26 -4.70 3.97 -40.24
CA SER A 26 -5.30 4.50 -41.46
C SER A 26 -6.84 4.53 -41.44
N ASP A 27 -7.45 3.53 -40.78
CA ASP A 27 -8.91 3.36 -40.77
C ASP A 27 -9.63 4.39 -39.89
N PHE A 28 -8.91 5.03 -38.95
CA PHE A 28 -9.45 5.98 -37.98
C PHE A 28 -8.87 7.38 -38.11
N LYS A 29 -8.11 7.67 -39.16
CA LYS A 29 -7.37 8.93 -39.31
C LYS A 29 -8.24 10.18 -39.21
N ASP A 30 -9.43 10.14 -39.81
CA ASP A 30 -10.37 11.27 -39.89
C ASP A 30 -11.59 11.07 -38.94
N PHE A 31 -11.53 10.11 -38.04
CA PHE A 31 -12.65 9.80 -37.14
C PHE A 31 -12.74 10.81 -36.00
N ASP A 32 -13.96 11.32 -35.76
CA ASP A 32 -14.23 12.19 -34.61
C ASP A 32 -14.43 11.35 -33.35
N PHE A 33 -13.37 11.24 -32.54
CA PHE A 33 -13.41 10.51 -31.28
C PHE A 33 -14.15 11.25 -30.16
N ASP A 34 -14.31 12.55 -30.25
CA ASP A 34 -14.92 13.36 -29.20
C ASP A 34 -16.43 13.49 -29.37
N GLY A 35 -16.91 13.54 -30.62
CA GLY A 35 -18.34 13.67 -30.94
C GLY A 35 -19.10 12.36 -31.08
N SER A 36 -18.44 11.23 -31.06
CA SER A 36 -19.06 9.92 -31.28
C SER A 36 -19.26 9.12 -30.00
N ASN A 37 -20.15 8.11 -30.04
CA ASN A 37 -20.30 7.14 -28.96
C ASN A 37 -19.00 6.37 -28.66
N PHE A 38 -18.04 6.43 -29.56
CA PHE A 38 -16.72 5.83 -29.34
C PHE A 38 -15.91 6.51 -28.23
N SER A 39 -16.24 7.77 -27.92
CA SER A 39 -15.63 8.49 -26.80
C SER A 39 -15.84 7.79 -25.46
N VAL A 40 -17.04 7.22 -25.24
CA VAL A 40 -17.35 6.48 -24.02
C VAL A 40 -16.51 5.21 -23.91
N LEU A 41 -16.27 4.54 -25.04
CA LEU A 41 -15.41 3.35 -25.09
C LEU A 41 -13.95 3.71 -24.76
N ILE A 42 -13.45 4.81 -25.31
CA ILE A 42 -12.10 5.33 -25.03
C ILE A 42 -11.98 5.70 -23.55
N ASP A 43 -12.98 6.35 -22.97
CA ASP A 43 -13.00 6.70 -21.54
C ASP A 43 -12.98 5.45 -20.65
N THR A 44 -13.74 4.41 -21.02
CA THR A 44 -13.73 3.13 -20.32
C THR A 44 -12.36 2.44 -20.37
N LEU A 45 -11.71 2.43 -21.54
CA LEU A 45 -10.36 1.89 -21.70
C LEU A 45 -9.33 2.68 -20.91
N ALA A 46 -9.42 4.00 -20.93
CA ALA A 46 -8.53 4.88 -20.17
C ALA A 46 -8.71 4.67 -18.65
N TYR A 47 -9.94 4.53 -18.19
CA TYR A 47 -10.24 4.24 -16.79
C TYR A 47 -9.69 2.87 -16.35
N ASN A 48 -9.90 1.83 -17.15
CA ASN A 48 -9.36 0.51 -16.88
C ASN A 48 -7.82 0.52 -16.83
N THR A 49 -7.18 1.22 -17.76
CA THR A 49 -5.71 1.38 -17.77
C THR A 49 -5.23 2.15 -16.54
N TYR A 50 -5.94 3.18 -16.14
CA TYR A 50 -5.63 3.94 -14.93
C TYR A 50 -5.66 3.07 -13.67
N ILE A 51 -6.73 2.30 -13.48
CA ILE A 51 -6.87 1.38 -12.33
C ILE A 51 -5.79 0.30 -12.36
N THR A 52 -5.50 -0.26 -13.53
CA THR A 52 -4.44 -1.27 -13.68
C THR A 52 -3.07 -0.69 -13.34
N ALA A 53 -2.77 0.52 -13.79
CA ALA A 53 -1.53 1.23 -13.48
C ALA A 53 -1.41 1.53 -11.98
N PHE A 54 -2.50 1.95 -11.34
CA PHE A 54 -2.54 2.18 -9.90
C PHE A 54 -2.25 0.89 -9.11
N ASN A 55 -2.92 -0.21 -9.46
CA ASN A 55 -2.70 -1.50 -8.81
C ASN A 55 -1.27 -1.99 -9.03
N SER A 56 -0.70 -1.78 -10.22
CA SER A 56 0.69 -2.15 -10.52
C SER A 56 1.67 -1.35 -9.65
N ASN A 57 1.47 -0.05 -9.50
CA ASN A 57 2.29 0.78 -8.62
C ASN A 57 2.19 0.33 -7.16
N MET A 58 0.99 -0.02 -6.68
CA MET A 58 0.78 -0.55 -5.33
C MET A 58 1.54 -1.86 -5.12
N VAL A 59 1.38 -2.82 -6.03
CA VAL A 59 2.07 -4.12 -5.93
C VAL A 59 3.57 -3.95 -5.89
N VAL A 60 4.13 -3.11 -6.76
CA VAL A 60 5.59 -2.88 -6.79
C VAL A 60 6.06 -2.22 -5.50
N ASN A 61 5.37 -1.19 -5.00
CA ASN A 61 5.77 -0.52 -3.76
C ASN A 61 5.63 -1.45 -2.53
N GLU A 62 4.60 -2.29 -2.48
CA GLU A 62 4.41 -3.27 -1.40
C GLU A 62 5.37 -4.47 -1.49
N SER A 63 6.08 -4.65 -2.61
CA SER A 63 7.08 -5.71 -2.78
C SER A 63 8.43 -5.41 -2.12
N PHE A 64 8.69 -4.16 -1.76
CA PHE A 64 9.92 -3.75 -1.12
C PHE A 64 9.68 -3.35 0.33
N LEU A 65 10.56 -3.80 1.23
CA LEU A 65 10.45 -3.53 2.67
C LEU A 65 10.44 -2.02 2.99
N ASP A 66 11.23 -1.24 2.26
CA ASP A 66 11.36 0.21 2.48
C ASP A 66 10.12 1.01 2.06
N SER A 67 9.37 0.52 1.08
CA SER A 67 8.20 1.22 0.52
C SER A 67 6.87 0.59 0.90
N ALA A 68 6.88 -0.62 1.51
CA ALA A 68 5.68 -1.28 1.95
C ALA A 68 5.00 -0.52 3.11
N THR A 69 3.69 -0.31 2.98
CA THR A 69 2.87 0.42 3.95
C THR A 69 1.94 -0.49 4.74
N LEU A 70 1.51 -1.59 4.14
CA LEU A 70 0.65 -2.56 4.79
C LEU A 70 1.45 -3.41 5.77
N ARG A 71 1.03 -3.39 7.06
CA ARG A 71 1.73 -4.10 8.14
C ARG A 71 1.95 -5.58 7.82
N GLU A 72 0.98 -6.25 7.22
CA GLU A 72 1.06 -7.67 6.88
C GLU A 72 2.16 -7.94 5.85
N ASN A 73 2.27 -7.07 4.83
CA ASN A 73 3.33 -7.16 3.82
C ASN A 73 4.71 -6.90 4.43
N VAL A 74 4.82 -5.87 5.28
CA VAL A 74 6.08 -5.55 6.00
C VAL A 74 6.52 -6.74 6.85
N VAL A 75 5.61 -7.35 7.60
CA VAL A 75 5.90 -8.54 8.43
C VAL A 75 6.32 -9.73 7.56
N SER A 76 5.64 -9.94 6.44
CA SER A 76 5.97 -11.04 5.51
C SER A 76 7.36 -10.85 4.89
N LEU A 77 7.67 -9.66 4.41
CA LEU A 77 8.98 -9.32 3.86
C LEU A 77 10.09 -9.42 4.91
N ALA A 78 9.84 -8.96 6.15
CA ALA A 78 10.78 -9.07 7.25
C ALA A 78 11.09 -10.52 7.61
N ARG A 79 10.11 -11.41 7.56
CA ARG A 79 10.30 -12.86 7.78
C ARG A 79 11.19 -13.48 6.71
N ASN A 80 11.08 -13.05 5.47
CA ASN A 80 11.91 -13.57 4.37
C ASN A 80 13.41 -13.32 4.59
N ILE A 81 13.76 -12.24 5.31
CA ILE A 81 15.14 -11.92 5.69
C ILE A 81 15.52 -12.44 7.10
N GLY A 82 14.67 -13.26 7.72
CA GLY A 82 14.92 -13.89 9.01
C GLY A 82 14.54 -13.05 10.23
N TYR A 83 13.92 -11.89 10.06
CA TYR A 83 13.45 -11.07 11.18
C TYR A 83 12.02 -11.43 11.55
N VAL A 84 11.79 -11.79 12.81
CA VAL A 84 10.44 -12.05 13.33
C VAL A 84 10.01 -10.88 14.22
N PRO A 85 9.08 -10.02 13.78
CA PRO A 85 8.60 -8.91 14.58
C PRO A 85 7.81 -9.42 15.78
N ARG A 86 8.07 -8.83 16.96
CA ARG A 86 7.39 -9.16 18.20
C ARG A 86 6.33 -8.11 18.52
N SER A 87 5.24 -8.54 19.13
CA SER A 87 4.25 -7.63 19.71
C SER A 87 4.82 -6.89 20.91
N ARG A 88 4.16 -5.82 21.30
CA ARG A 88 4.43 -5.13 22.57
C ARG A 88 4.21 -6.11 23.72
N SER A 89 5.14 -6.16 24.66
CA SER A 89 5.00 -6.92 25.90
C SER A 89 4.82 -5.95 27.05
N ALA A 90 4.05 -6.38 28.06
CA ALA A 90 3.92 -5.61 29.28
C ALA A 90 5.26 -5.55 30.03
N ALA A 91 5.53 -4.45 30.70
CA ALA A 91 6.65 -4.34 31.60
C ALA A 91 6.46 -5.30 32.80
N LYS A 92 7.53 -5.96 33.19
CA LYS A 92 7.57 -6.83 34.39
C LYS A 92 8.62 -6.28 35.35
N ALA A 93 8.25 -6.15 36.59
CA ALA A 93 9.17 -5.80 37.68
C ALA A 93 9.05 -6.82 38.79
N THR A 94 10.18 -7.20 39.37
CA THR A 94 10.24 -7.99 40.61
C THR A 94 10.63 -7.04 41.71
N ILE A 95 9.81 -6.99 42.75
CA ILE A 95 10.03 -6.13 43.91
C ILE A 95 10.29 -7.04 45.10
N SER A 96 11.39 -6.81 45.79
CA SER A 96 11.69 -7.43 47.08
C SER A 96 11.46 -6.40 48.17
N PHE A 97 10.69 -6.77 49.16
CA PHE A 97 10.45 -5.92 50.34
C PHE A 97 10.61 -6.72 51.63
N SER A 98 11.03 -6.04 52.65
CA SER A 98 11.12 -6.61 54.00
C SER A 98 10.30 -5.78 54.94
N ILE A 99 9.53 -6.43 55.79
CA ILE A 99 8.71 -5.79 56.83
C ILE A 99 9.29 -6.13 58.19
N ASN A 100 9.72 -5.10 58.89
CA ASN A 100 10.07 -5.21 60.29
C ASN A 100 8.85 -4.80 61.14
N THR A 101 8.34 -5.74 61.91
CA THR A 101 7.19 -5.47 62.79
C THR A 101 7.54 -5.80 64.25
N THR A 102 7.07 -5.03 65.17
CA THR A 102 7.12 -5.32 66.60
C THR A 102 5.88 -6.04 67.11
N ALA A 103 4.91 -6.30 66.21
CA ALA A 103 3.70 -7.05 66.53
C ALA A 103 3.94 -8.57 66.48
N ASN A 104 3.32 -9.30 67.41
CA ASN A 104 3.47 -10.77 67.51
C ASN A 104 2.80 -11.53 66.33
N THR A 105 1.85 -10.95 65.64
CA THR A 105 1.13 -11.55 64.50
C THR A 105 0.99 -10.53 63.36
N PRO A 106 1.98 -10.44 62.46
CA PRO A 106 1.83 -9.58 61.30
C PRO A 106 0.85 -10.23 60.28
N THR A 107 -0.21 -9.52 59.94
CA THR A 107 -1.11 -9.93 58.85
C THR A 107 -0.78 -9.08 57.62
N LEU A 108 -0.40 -9.76 56.55
CA LEU A 108 -0.22 -9.14 55.22
C LEU A 108 -1.47 -9.42 54.37
N THR A 109 -2.20 -8.38 54.01
CA THR A 109 -3.32 -8.48 53.06
C THR A 109 -2.84 -8.00 51.71
N LEU A 110 -2.95 -8.84 50.70
CA LEU A 110 -2.64 -8.53 49.31
C LEU A 110 -3.89 -8.06 48.58
#